data_a873d94ef460ecbfbfc4115a2ce79079
#
_entry.id   a873d94ef460ecbfbfc4115a2ce79079
#
_cell.length_a   1.000
_cell.length_b   1.000
_cell.length_c   1.000
_cell.angle_alpha   90.00
_cell.angle_beta   90.00
_cell.angle_gamma   90.00
#
_symmetry.space_group_name_H-M   'P 1'
#
loop_
_entity.id
_entity.type
_entity.pdbx_description
1 polymer ?
#
loop_
_entity_poly.entity_id
_entity_poly.type
_entity_poly.pdbx_seq_one_letter_code
_entity_poly.pdbx_strand_id
1 'polypeptide(L)'
;MKLLVFLFFVLISINVNAGQKLTYSYNNEIFEGYLSNPKSQSKGLIILIHDWDGLTKYEEKRTDMLSSLGYTVFAVDLYGKGNRPKEMKLRKAETRKLYENRTRKRELILAGINEVNIKKQKTFVMGYCFGGSAALELARSGKGKNIVGYASFHGGLKTPKGQNYTTNTPPIFIAHGGADKAVKLEDVFKITNELEKNKIIYEINIYSGAPHAFTVFNSKRYRKKADEKSWESFLSFVEKEM
;
A
#
# COMPACT_ATOMS: atom_id res chain seq x y z
N MET A 1 15.78 54.15 -20.47
CA MET A 1 15.31 52.99 -21.24
C MET A 1 15.25 51.82 -20.26
N LYS A 2 14.03 51.52 -19.72
CA LYS A 2 13.84 50.43 -18.74
C LYS A 2 13.49 49.16 -19.51
N LEU A 3 14.37 48.15 -19.42
CA LEU A 3 14.17 46.84 -20.03
C LEU A 3 13.17 46.03 -19.14
N LEU A 4 11.96 45.83 -19.65
CA LEU A 4 10.97 44.93 -19.00
C LEU A 4 11.30 43.48 -19.39
N VAL A 5 11.80 42.73 -18.43
CA VAL A 5 12.01 41.28 -18.58
C VAL A 5 10.66 40.59 -18.30
N PHE A 6 10.00 40.07 -19.34
CA PHE A 6 8.83 39.21 -19.22
C PHE A 6 9.29 37.80 -18.87
N LEU A 7 9.09 37.39 -17.63
CA LEU A 7 9.22 35.99 -17.24
C LEU A 7 7.98 35.19 -17.77
N PHE A 8 8.22 34.39 -18.80
CA PHE A 8 7.22 33.41 -19.25
C PHE A 8 7.22 32.23 -18.27
N PHE A 9 6.22 32.15 -17.40
CA PHE A 9 5.92 30.93 -16.65
C PHE A 9 5.29 29.91 -17.63
N VAL A 10 6.09 28.95 -18.06
CA VAL A 10 5.56 27.75 -18.75
C VAL A 10 4.86 26.89 -17.70
N LEU A 11 3.54 26.98 -17.65
CA LEU A 11 2.70 26.02 -16.93
C LEU A 11 2.81 24.67 -17.64
N ILE A 12 3.73 23.81 -17.18
CA ILE A 12 3.76 22.41 -17.58
C ILE A 12 2.54 21.75 -16.91
N SER A 13 1.44 21.63 -17.67
CA SER A 13 0.31 20.79 -17.27
C SER A 13 0.79 19.34 -17.25
N ILE A 14 1.05 18.81 -16.06
CA ILE A 14 1.31 17.39 -15.85
C ILE A 14 -0.02 16.68 -16.11
N ASN A 15 -0.23 16.23 -17.34
CA ASN A 15 -1.31 15.32 -17.67
C ASN A 15 -1.01 13.98 -16.98
N VAL A 16 -1.51 13.79 -15.77
CA VAL A 16 -1.56 12.49 -15.11
C VAL A 16 -2.50 11.61 -15.93
N ASN A 17 -2.02 10.54 -16.52
CA ASN A 17 -2.88 9.53 -17.08
C ASN A 17 -3.67 8.92 -15.93
N ALA A 18 -4.96 9.23 -15.83
CA ALA A 18 -5.82 8.54 -14.89
C ALA A 18 -5.83 7.05 -15.23
N GLY A 19 -5.68 6.22 -14.22
CA GLY A 19 -5.78 4.77 -14.39
C GLY A 19 -7.20 4.35 -14.75
N GLN A 20 -7.37 3.07 -14.96
CA GLN A 20 -8.65 2.47 -15.37
C GLN A 20 -9.07 1.34 -14.43
N LYS A 21 -10.36 1.12 -14.31
CA LYS A 21 -10.91 -0.04 -13.62
C LYS A 21 -10.60 -1.30 -14.41
N LEU A 22 -10.12 -2.33 -13.72
CA LEU A 22 -9.84 -3.65 -14.26
C LEU A 22 -10.71 -4.68 -13.53
N THR A 23 -11.59 -5.35 -14.25
CA THR A 23 -12.41 -6.44 -13.71
C THR A 23 -11.68 -7.76 -13.91
N TYR A 24 -11.59 -8.57 -12.86
CA TYR A 24 -11.00 -9.91 -12.89
C TYR A 24 -11.80 -10.88 -12.03
N SER A 25 -11.52 -12.16 -12.14
CA SER A 25 -12.23 -13.19 -11.41
C SER A 25 -11.28 -14.06 -10.59
N TYR A 26 -11.75 -14.50 -9.43
CA TYR A 26 -11.10 -15.49 -8.60
C TYR A 26 -12.15 -16.39 -7.92
N ASN A 27 -12.05 -17.72 -8.09
CA ASN A 27 -13.00 -18.72 -7.53
C ASN A 27 -14.48 -18.39 -7.83
N ASN A 28 -14.79 -18.03 -9.09
CA ASN A 28 -16.13 -17.65 -9.57
C ASN A 28 -16.70 -16.35 -8.94
N GLU A 29 -15.88 -15.60 -8.23
CA GLU A 29 -16.24 -14.28 -7.72
C GLU A 29 -15.58 -13.19 -8.57
N ILE A 30 -16.28 -12.06 -8.73
CA ILE A 30 -15.84 -10.94 -9.57
C ILE A 30 -15.27 -9.83 -8.67
N PHE A 31 -14.09 -9.35 -9.03
CA PHE A 31 -13.38 -8.25 -8.38
C PHE A 31 -13.16 -7.10 -9.36
N GLU A 32 -13.02 -5.90 -8.85
CA GLU A 32 -12.73 -4.70 -9.65
C GLU A 32 -11.61 -3.88 -9.01
N GLY A 33 -10.39 -4.07 -9.52
CA GLY A 33 -9.23 -3.29 -9.15
C GLY A 33 -9.10 -1.99 -9.98
N TYR A 34 -8.04 -1.22 -9.70
CA TYR A 34 -7.71 -0.02 -10.44
C TYR A 34 -6.26 -0.07 -10.91
N LEU A 35 -6.04 -0.09 -12.22
CA LEU A 35 -4.74 -0.19 -12.87
C LEU A 35 -4.32 1.15 -13.46
N SER A 36 -3.12 1.61 -13.13
CA SER A 36 -2.51 2.78 -13.75
C SER A 36 -1.11 2.43 -14.27
N ASN A 37 -0.86 2.78 -15.51
CA ASN A 37 0.42 2.52 -16.19
C ASN A 37 1.21 3.83 -16.36
N PRO A 38 2.53 3.80 -16.23
CA PRO A 38 3.38 4.96 -16.50
C PRO A 38 3.38 5.29 -18.00
N LYS A 39 3.71 6.53 -18.34
CA LYS A 39 3.87 6.98 -19.74
C LYS A 39 5.12 6.42 -20.42
N SER A 40 6.12 6.04 -19.62
CA SER A 40 7.38 5.45 -20.08
C SER A 40 7.46 3.97 -19.76
N GLN A 41 8.59 3.33 -20.06
CA GLN A 41 8.85 1.97 -19.61
C GLN A 41 8.72 1.87 -18.09
N SER A 42 7.97 0.87 -17.63
CA SER A 42 7.72 0.67 -16.21
C SER A 42 9.00 0.27 -15.46
N LYS A 43 9.25 0.91 -14.32
CA LYS A 43 10.32 0.54 -13.38
C LYS A 43 10.04 -0.78 -12.65
N GLY A 44 8.77 -1.22 -12.62
CA GLY A 44 8.30 -2.43 -11.95
C GLY A 44 6.82 -2.32 -11.56
N LEU A 45 6.30 -3.33 -10.87
CA LEU A 45 4.90 -3.41 -10.46
C LEU A 45 4.75 -3.08 -8.97
N ILE A 46 3.84 -2.18 -8.64
CA ILE A 46 3.41 -1.95 -7.25
C ILE A 46 1.98 -2.44 -7.08
N ILE A 47 1.76 -3.30 -6.11
CA ILE A 47 0.42 -3.72 -5.67
C ILE A 47 0.05 -2.88 -4.46
N LEU A 48 -1.04 -2.13 -4.57
CA LEU A 48 -1.60 -1.33 -3.49
C LEU A 48 -2.83 -2.01 -2.90
N ILE A 49 -2.82 -2.28 -1.61
CA ILE A 49 -3.94 -2.90 -0.90
C ILE A 49 -4.71 -1.82 -0.14
N HIS A 50 -6.01 -1.79 -0.37
CA HIS A 50 -6.92 -0.76 0.16
C HIS A 50 -7.09 -0.79 1.68
N ASP A 51 -7.61 0.30 2.24
CA ASP A 51 -8.03 0.45 3.63
C ASP A 51 -9.33 -0.36 3.91
N TRP A 52 -9.84 -0.30 5.11
CA TRP A 52 -11.01 -1.06 5.57
C TRP A 52 -12.34 -0.72 4.88
N ASP A 53 -12.41 0.38 4.15
CA ASP A 53 -13.60 0.80 3.38
C ASP A 53 -13.59 0.34 1.92
N GLY A 54 -12.62 -0.50 1.55
CA GLY A 54 -12.48 -1.02 0.21
C GLY A 54 -11.71 -0.08 -0.71
N LEU A 55 -11.61 -0.44 -1.98
CA LEU A 55 -10.94 0.37 -2.99
C LEU A 55 -11.78 1.62 -3.29
N THR A 56 -11.30 2.78 -2.84
CA THR A 56 -11.97 4.08 -2.95
C THR A 56 -11.17 5.06 -3.81
N LYS A 57 -11.66 6.30 -3.94
CA LYS A 57 -10.91 7.38 -4.60
C LYS A 57 -9.56 7.71 -3.95
N TYR A 58 -9.36 7.31 -2.70
CA TYR A 58 -8.08 7.47 -2.04
C TYR A 58 -7.02 6.55 -2.65
N GLU A 59 -7.33 5.27 -2.81
CA GLU A 59 -6.44 4.30 -3.41
C GLU A 59 -6.22 4.59 -4.90
N GLU A 60 -7.26 4.97 -5.64
CA GLU A 60 -7.14 5.39 -7.04
C GLU A 60 -6.14 6.54 -7.18
N LYS A 61 -6.26 7.57 -6.33
CA LYS A 61 -5.34 8.72 -6.34
C LYS A 61 -3.90 8.31 -6.00
N ARG A 62 -3.69 7.48 -4.98
CA ARG A 62 -2.35 6.96 -4.62
C ARG A 62 -1.74 6.12 -5.74
N THR A 63 -2.57 5.34 -6.43
CA THR A 63 -2.19 4.57 -7.61
C THR A 63 -1.70 5.48 -8.73
N ASP A 64 -2.44 6.53 -9.07
CA ASP A 64 -2.04 7.49 -10.10
C ASP A 64 -0.78 8.27 -9.72
N MET A 65 -0.61 8.63 -8.43
CA MET A 65 0.61 9.27 -7.93
C MET A 65 1.84 8.39 -8.17
N LEU A 66 1.79 7.09 -7.85
CA LEU A 66 2.89 6.15 -8.08
C LEU A 66 3.13 5.90 -9.56
N SER A 67 2.08 5.79 -10.35
CA SER A 67 2.19 5.63 -11.80
C SER A 67 2.89 6.83 -12.47
N SER A 68 2.62 8.05 -12.00
CA SER A 68 3.30 9.25 -12.50
C SER A 68 4.81 9.26 -12.22
N LEU A 69 5.28 8.45 -11.26
CA LEU A 69 6.68 8.26 -10.90
C LEU A 69 7.38 7.12 -11.68
N GLY A 70 6.65 6.47 -12.58
CA GLY A 70 7.21 5.47 -13.50
C GLY A 70 6.93 4.03 -13.13
N TYR A 71 6.02 3.74 -12.21
CA TYR A 71 5.63 2.37 -11.85
C TYR A 71 4.33 1.95 -12.52
N THR A 72 4.20 0.68 -12.89
CA THR A 72 2.88 0.08 -13.10
C THR A 72 2.27 -0.16 -11.74
N VAL A 73 1.05 0.31 -11.48
CA VAL A 73 0.44 0.21 -10.15
C VAL A 73 -0.95 -0.38 -10.26
N PHE A 74 -1.21 -1.38 -9.45
CA PHE A 74 -2.53 -2.01 -9.36
C PHE A 74 -3.07 -1.96 -7.94
N ALA A 75 -4.13 -1.18 -7.74
CA ALA A 75 -4.89 -1.24 -6.50
C ALA A 75 -5.82 -2.47 -6.56
N VAL A 76 -5.50 -3.47 -5.72
CA VAL A 76 -6.22 -4.74 -5.69
C VAL A 76 -7.50 -4.64 -4.87
N ASP A 77 -8.58 -5.24 -5.36
CA ASP A 77 -9.85 -5.36 -4.64
C ASP A 77 -9.88 -6.67 -3.83
N LEU A 78 -10.12 -6.57 -2.53
CA LEU A 78 -10.23 -7.74 -1.64
C LEU A 78 -11.66 -8.02 -1.17
N TYR A 79 -12.63 -7.16 -1.52
CA TYR A 79 -14.00 -7.26 -1.05
C TYR A 79 -15.00 -7.70 -2.12
N GLY A 80 -14.60 -7.63 -3.40
CA GLY A 80 -15.45 -7.91 -4.55
C GLY A 80 -16.00 -6.66 -5.22
N LYS A 81 -16.34 -6.80 -6.49
CA LYS A 81 -16.79 -5.72 -7.35
C LYS A 81 -17.97 -4.96 -6.74
N GLY A 82 -17.82 -3.65 -6.60
CA GLY A 82 -18.86 -2.77 -6.06
C GLY A 82 -18.99 -2.78 -4.53
N ASN A 83 -18.30 -3.66 -3.81
CA ASN A 83 -18.35 -3.71 -2.36
C ASN A 83 -17.41 -2.66 -1.73
N ARG A 84 -17.98 -1.50 -1.41
CA ARG A 84 -17.27 -0.34 -0.82
C ARG A 84 -18.09 0.13 0.39
N PRO A 85 -17.95 -0.54 1.56
CA PRO A 85 -18.78 -0.31 2.72
C PRO A 85 -18.61 1.10 3.29
N LYS A 86 -19.71 1.82 3.47
CA LYS A 86 -19.70 3.18 4.03
C LYS A 86 -19.86 3.18 5.54
N GLU A 87 -20.70 2.31 6.06
CA GLU A 87 -20.98 2.21 7.49
C GLU A 87 -19.88 1.47 8.25
N MET A 88 -19.55 1.94 9.45
CA MET A 88 -18.52 1.33 10.30
C MET A 88 -18.78 -0.17 10.57
N LYS A 89 -20.04 -0.55 10.79
CA LYS A 89 -20.44 -1.95 11.03
C LYS A 89 -20.09 -2.83 9.83
N LEU A 90 -20.38 -2.37 8.62
CA LEU A 90 -20.09 -3.10 7.38
C LEU A 90 -18.58 -3.18 7.10
N ARG A 91 -17.84 -2.08 7.30
CA ARG A 91 -16.37 -2.08 7.20
C ARG A 91 -15.72 -3.10 8.14
N LYS A 92 -16.16 -3.14 9.40
CA LYS A 92 -15.71 -4.15 10.37
C LYS A 92 -16.07 -5.57 9.95
N ALA A 93 -17.26 -5.78 9.37
CA ALA A 93 -17.67 -7.09 8.89
C ALA A 93 -16.78 -7.60 7.74
N GLU A 94 -16.48 -6.75 6.74
CA GLU A 94 -15.63 -7.14 5.61
C GLU A 94 -14.19 -7.44 6.07
N THR A 95 -13.59 -6.57 6.88
CA THR A 95 -12.24 -6.83 7.40
C THR A 95 -12.19 -8.10 8.24
N ARG A 96 -13.21 -8.35 9.07
CA ARG A 96 -13.31 -9.54 9.93
C ARG A 96 -13.33 -10.82 9.13
N LYS A 97 -14.12 -10.90 8.04
CA LYS A 97 -14.13 -12.07 7.13
C LYS A 97 -12.71 -12.46 6.67
N LEU A 98 -11.90 -11.45 6.33
CA LEU A 98 -10.53 -11.67 5.84
C LEU A 98 -9.50 -11.85 6.96
N TYR A 99 -9.76 -11.37 8.17
CA TYR A 99 -8.94 -11.69 9.34
C TYR A 99 -9.21 -13.12 9.85
N GLU A 100 -10.44 -13.59 9.76
CA GLU A 100 -10.82 -14.96 10.12
C GLU A 100 -10.38 -15.97 9.04
N ASN A 101 -10.40 -15.59 7.76
CA ASN A 101 -9.88 -16.41 6.66
C ASN A 101 -8.61 -15.81 6.04
N ARG A 102 -7.49 -15.98 6.72
CA ARG A 102 -6.19 -15.43 6.31
C ARG A 102 -5.67 -16.05 5.01
N THR A 103 -5.97 -17.31 4.77
CA THR A 103 -5.62 -17.99 3.51
C THR A 103 -6.29 -17.31 2.34
N ARG A 104 -7.60 -17.09 2.41
CA ARG A 104 -8.35 -16.36 1.39
C ARG A 104 -7.79 -14.94 1.17
N LYS A 105 -7.47 -14.22 2.26
CA LYS A 105 -6.88 -12.86 2.15
C LYS A 105 -5.61 -12.87 1.30
N ARG A 106 -4.70 -13.82 1.55
CA ARG A 106 -3.46 -13.97 0.77
C ARG A 106 -3.73 -14.35 -0.68
N GLU A 107 -4.67 -15.27 -0.90
CA GLU A 107 -5.05 -15.74 -2.24
C GLU A 107 -5.64 -14.61 -3.08
N LEU A 108 -6.47 -13.75 -2.52
CA LEU A 108 -7.03 -12.58 -3.21
C LEU A 108 -5.95 -11.58 -3.63
N ILE A 109 -4.96 -11.33 -2.77
CA ILE A 109 -3.81 -10.48 -3.14
C ILE A 109 -3.03 -11.11 -4.29
N LEU A 110 -2.75 -12.42 -4.19
CA LEU A 110 -2.01 -13.15 -5.23
C LEU A 110 -2.78 -13.24 -6.55
N ALA A 111 -4.10 -13.37 -6.50
CA ALA A 111 -4.96 -13.32 -7.69
C ALA A 111 -4.82 -11.97 -8.40
N GLY A 112 -4.88 -10.85 -7.65
CA GLY A 112 -4.65 -9.52 -8.22
C GLY A 112 -3.24 -9.35 -8.79
N ILE A 113 -2.20 -9.88 -8.13
CA ILE A 113 -0.83 -9.88 -8.68
C ILE A 113 -0.78 -10.66 -9.99
N ASN A 114 -1.34 -11.86 -10.04
CA ASN A 114 -1.31 -12.72 -11.21
C ASN A 114 -2.06 -12.10 -12.40
N GLU A 115 -3.15 -11.37 -12.14
CA GLU A 115 -3.93 -10.69 -13.19
C GLU A 115 -3.08 -9.67 -13.96
N VAL A 116 -2.23 -8.91 -13.29
CA VAL A 116 -1.50 -7.80 -13.91
C VAL A 116 -0.01 -8.09 -14.16
N ASN A 117 0.58 -9.09 -13.51
CA ASN A 117 2.01 -9.39 -13.62
C ASN A 117 2.37 -10.36 -14.78
N ILE A 118 1.77 -10.13 -15.94
CA ILE A 118 1.98 -10.97 -17.14
C ILE A 118 3.47 -11.03 -17.53
N LYS A 119 4.20 -9.93 -17.37
CA LYS A 119 5.63 -9.80 -17.70
C LYS A 119 6.57 -10.30 -16.60
N LYS A 120 6.06 -10.85 -15.49
CA LYS A 120 6.84 -11.32 -14.34
C LYS A 120 7.82 -10.27 -13.81
N GLN A 121 7.38 -9.02 -13.73
CA GLN A 121 8.17 -7.89 -13.22
C GLN A 121 8.48 -8.07 -11.74
N LYS A 122 9.54 -7.39 -11.25
CA LYS A 122 9.72 -7.16 -9.83
C LYS A 122 8.46 -6.51 -9.27
N THR A 123 7.99 -7.01 -8.14
CA THR A 123 6.71 -6.58 -7.54
C THR A 123 6.95 -6.09 -6.13
N PHE A 124 6.47 -4.90 -5.82
CA PHE A 124 6.44 -4.35 -4.47
C PHE A 124 5.00 -4.35 -3.95
N VAL A 125 4.76 -4.84 -2.73
CA VAL A 125 3.41 -4.91 -2.15
C VAL A 125 3.28 -3.92 -1.01
N MET A 126 2.33 -2.99 -1.12
CA MET A 126 2.06 -2.00 -0.08
C MET A 126 0.58 -1.92 0.28
N GLY A 127 0.28 -1.33 1.42
CA GLY A 127 -1.10 -1.06 1.79
C GLY A 127 -1.26 -0.10 2.95
N TYR A 128 -2.49 0.37 3.10
CA TYR A 128 -2.90 1.34 4.11
C TYR A 128 -3.82 0.67 5.14
N CYS A 129 -3.62 0.93 6.44
CA CYS A 129 -4.43 0.41 7.54
C CYS A 129 -4.64 -1.12 7.46
N PHE A 130 -5.84 -1.58 7.12
CA PHE A 130 -6.13 -2.99 6.84
C PHE A 130 -5.21 -3.56 5.76
N GLY A 131 -5.01 -2.82 4.67
CA GLY A 131 -4.10 -3.19 3.57
C GLY A 131 -2.65 -3.30 4.00
N GLY A 132 -2.18 -2.43 4.90
CA GLY A 132 -0.83 -2.52 5.48
C GLY A 132 -0.65 -3.82 6.27
N SER A 133 -1.65 -4.20 7.08
CA SER A 133 -1.61 -5.49 7.77
C SER A 133 -1.72 -6.69 6.81
N ALA A 134 -2.41 -6.53 5.67
CA ALA A 134 -2.54 -7.57 4.66
C ALA A 134 -1.23 -7.77 3.87
N ALA A 135 -0.48 -6.69 3.59
CA ALA A 135 0.86 -6.77 3.02
C ALA A 135 1.82 -7.54 3.94
N LEU A 136 1.82 -7.23 5.24
CA LEU A 136 2.62 -7.96 6.23
C LEU A 136 2.17 -9.42 6.42
N GLU A 137 0.87 -9.70 6.26
CA GLU A 137 0.34 -11.08 6.26
C GLU A 137 0.88 -11.88 5.07
N LEU A 138 0.96 -11.26 3.88
CA LEU A 138 1.56 -11.90 2.70
C LEU A 138 3.06 -12.11 2.91
N ALA A 139 3.77 -11.13 3.47
CA ALA A 139 5.21 -11.23 3.78
C ALA A 139 5.53 -12.45 4.66
N ARG A 140 4.78 -12.62 5.76
CA ARG A 140 4.94 -13.78 6.66
C ARG A 140 4.63 -15.12 5.99
N SER A 141 3.79 -15.14 4.98
CA SER A 141 3.45 -16.38 4.29
C SER A 141 4.54 -16.92 3.36
N GLY A 142 5.49 -16.09 2.97
CA GLY A 142 6.52 -16.42 1.98
C GLY A 142 5.95 -16.72 0.58
N LYS A 143 4.66 -16.43 0.34
CA LYS A 143 3.98 -16.69 -0.93
C LYS A 143 4.12 -15.50 -1.88
N GLY A 144 4.08 -15.82 -3.17
CA GLY A 144 4.24 -14.86 -4.26
C GLY A 144 5.63 -14.96 -4.90
N LYS A 145 5.66 -14.77 -6.23
CA LYS A 145 6.92 -14.78 -7.01
C LYS A 145 7.32 -13.35 -7.33
N ASN A 146 8.62 -13.10 -7.38
CA ASN A 146 9.19 -11.80 -7.75
C ASN A 146 8.79 -10.64 -6.83
N ILE A 147 8.32 -10.92 -5.61
CA ILE A 147 8.08 -9.86 -4.62
C ILE A 147 9.42 -9.46 -4.03
N VAL A 148 9.77 -8.18 -4.18
CA VAL A 148 11.07 -7.63 -3.76
C VAL A 148 10.98 -6.77 -2.51
N GLY A 149 9.78 -6.44 -2.02
CA GLY A 149 9.61 -5.67 -0.79
C GLY A 149 8.14 -5.49 -0.41
N TYR A 150 7.94 -5.07 0.83
CA TYR A 150 6.63 -4.82 1.41
C TYR A 150 6.58 -3.47 2.12
N ALA A 151 5.41 -2.81 2.11
CA ALA A 151 5.22 -1.61 2.92
C ALA A 151 3.87 -1.60 3.65
N SER A 152 3.89 -1.10 4.87
CA SER A 152 2.71 -0.91 5.72
C SER A 152 2.61 0.54 6.18
N PHE A 153 1.56 1.24 5.76
CA PHE A 153 1.23 2.58 6.26
C PHE A 153 0.15 2.46 7.32
N HIS A 154 0.47 2.85 8.56
CA HIS A 154 -0.42 2.77 9.74
C HIS A 154 -1.22 1.46 9.82
N GLY A 155 -0.66 0.35 9.35
CA GLY A 155 -1.28 -0.96 9.39
C GLY A 155 -1.14 -1.65 10.74
N GLY A 156 -1.98 -2.66 10.99
CA GLY A 156 -1.84 -3.52 12.16
C GLY A 156 -0.55 -4.32 12.09
N LEU A 157 0.27 -4.27 13.16
CA LEU A 157 1.63 -4.83 13.19
C LEU A 157 1.73 -6.18 13.93
N LYS A 158 0.67 -6.60 14.62
CA LYS A 158 0.68 -7.85 15.40
C LYS A 158 0.83 -9.07 14.51
N THR A 159 1.79 -9.91 14.83
CA THR A 159 1.94 -11.23 14.22
C THR A 159 0.96 -12.22 14.81
N PRO A 160 0.08 -12.85 14.01
CA PRO A 160 -0.85 -13.86 14.49
C PRO A 160 -0.14 -15.10 15.04
N LYS A 161 -0.76 -15.76 16.02
CA LYS A 161 -0.24 -17.04 16.56
C LYS A 161 -0.02 -18.05 15.42
N GLY A 162 1.14 -18.69 15.42
CA GLY A 162 1.52 -19.69 14.43
C GLY A 162 2.06 -19.11 13.11
N GLN A 163 2.26 -17.80 13.02
CA GLN A 163 2.96 -17.14 11.92
C GLN A 163 4.29 -16.54 12.40
N ASN A 164 5.23 -16.42 11.49
CA ASN A 164 6.53 -15.78 11.71
C ASN A 164 7.08 -15.25 10.39
N TYR A 165 8.02 -14.33 10.48
CA TYR A 165 8.85 -13.96 9.34
C TYR A 165 9.98 -14.99 9.19
N THR A 166 10.49 -15.18 7.99
CA THR A 166 11.64 -16.05 7.70
C THR A 166 12.79 -15.21 7.15
N THR A 167 14.01 -15.71 7.23
CA THR A 167 15.23 -15.04 6.74
C THR A 167 15.17 -14.67 5.26
N ASN A 168 14.28 -15.32 4.49
CA ASN A 168 14.06 -15.04 3.07
C ASN A 168 12.92 -14.02 2.82
N THR A 169 12.34 -13.44 3.88
CA THR A 169 11.33 -12.39 3.71
C THR A 169 11.99 -11.16 3.08
N PRO A 170 11.46 -10.65 1.96
CA PRO A 170 11.92 -9.40 1.37
C PRO A 170 11.87 -8.22 2.33
N PRO A 171 12.67 -7.15 2.09
CA PRO A 171 12.71 -5.96 2.92
C PRO A 171 11.34 -5.35 3.22
N ILE A 172 11.18 -4.79 4.41
CA ILE A 172 9.91 -4.25 4.91
C ILE A 172 10.03 -2.78 5.30
N PHE A 173 9.16 -1.94 4.75
CA PHE A 173 8.97 -0.55 5.15
C PHE A 173 7.74 -0.37 6.02
N ILE A 174 7.84 0.38 7.11
CA ILE A 174 6.71 0.70 8.00
C ILE A 174 6.66 2.21 8.27
N ALA A 175 5.55 2.85 7.91
CA ALA A 175 5.22 4.23 8.27
C ALA A 175 4.16 4.23 9.37
N HIS A 176 4.53 4.66 10.58
CA HIS A 176 3.68 4.60 11.76
C HIS A 176 3.41 5.97 12.39
N GLY A 177 2.19 6.20 12.84
CA GLY A 177 1.83 7.42 13.56
C GLY A 177 2.15 7.34 15.04
N GLY A 178 2.98 8.27 15.56
CA GLY A 178 3.36 8.26 16.98
C GLY A 178 2.20 8.50 17.97
N ALA A 179 1.07 9.03 17.49
CA ALA A 179 -0.17 9.20 18.27
C ALA A 179 -1.27 8.23 17.84
N ASP A 180 -0.92 7.10 17.19
CA ASP A 180 -1.87 6.08 16.78
C ASP A 180 -2.44 5.35 18.01
N LYS A 181 -3.77 5.46 18.19
CA LYS A 181 -4.50 4.80 19.30
C LYS A 181 -5.01 3.41 18.93
N ALA A 182 -5.04 3.07 17.63
CA ALA A 182 -5.50 1.77 17.15
C ALA A 182 -4.36 0.75 17.10
N VAL A 183 -3.17 1.19 16.70
CA VAL A 183 -1.93 0.39 16.68
C VAL A 183 -0.92 1.13 17.56
N LYS A 184 -0.57 0.53 18.69
CA LYS A 184 0.25 1.20 19.70
C LYS A 184 1.75 1.09 19.41
N LEU A 185 2.56 1.97 19.99
CA LEU A 185 4.02 1.91 19.89
C LEU A 185 4.61 0.58 20.40
N GLU A 186 3.94 -0.07 21.36
CA GLU A 186 4.32 -1.40 21.82
C GLU A 186 4.25 -2.47 20.69
N ASP A 187 3.33 -2.29 19.73
CA ASP A 187 3.25 -3.18 18.58
C ASP A 187 4.41 -2.91 17.59
N VAL A 188 4.86 -1.65 17.48
CA VAL A 188 6.07 -1.30 16.71
C VAL A 188 7.30 -1.95 17.33
N PHE A 189 7.46 -1.84 18.64
CA PHE A 189 8.58 -2.49 19.35
C PHE A 189 8.59 -4.02 19.16
N LYS A 190 7.41 -4.65 19.24
CA LYS A 190 7.30 -6.11 19.04
C LYS A 190 7.70 -6.54 17.63
N ILE A 191 7.18 -5.87 16.61
CA ILE A 191 7.54 -6.24 15.23
C ILE A 191 9.03 -5.98 14.96
N THR A 192 9.60 -4.88 15.48
CA THR A 192 11.05 -4.62 15.37
C THR A 192 11.85 -5.80 15.89
N ASN A 193 11.54 -6.28 17.10
CA ASN A 193 12.23 -7.45 17.66
C ASN A 193 12.04 -8.72 16.81
N GLU A 194 10.87 -8.92 16.23
CA GLU A 194 10.64 -10.07 15.34
C GLU A 194 11.47 -9.97 14.06
N LEU A 195 11.58 -8.78 13.45
CA LEU A 195 12.36 -8.55 12.24
C LEU A 195 13.86 -8.72 12.52
N GLU A 196 14.38 -8.15 13.62
CA GLU A 196 15.78 -8.31 14.05
C GLU A 196 16.11 -9.78 14.28
N LYS A 197 15.28 -10.50 15.06
CA LYS A 197 15.48 -11.93 15.34
C LYS A 197 15.60 -12.77 14.07
N ASN A 198 14.87 -12.42 13.03
CA ASN A 198 14.84 -13.14 11.76
C ASN A 198 15.79 -12.54 10.72
N LYS A 199 16.60 -11.53 11.07
CA LYS A 199 17.57 -10.84 10.20
C LYS A 199 16.92 -10.27 8.93
N ILE A 200 15.69 -9.75 9.06
CA ILE A 200 14.99 -9.10 7.96
C ILE A 200 15.48 -7.66 7.82
N ILE A 201 15.72 -7.22 6.59
CA ILE A 201 16.01 -5.81 6.29
C ILE A 201 14.70 -5.01 6.44
N TYR A 202 14.74 -3.93 7.20
CA TYR A 202 13.57 -3.09 7.39
C TYR A 202 13.92 -1.62 7.59
N GLU A 203 12.93 -0.77 7.36
CA GLU A 203 12.93 0.64 7.73
C GLU A 203 11.60 0.96 8.44
N ILE A 204 11.65 1.50 9.65
CA ILE A 204 10.47 1.88 10.44
C ILE A 204 10.55 3.34 10.80
N ASN A 205 9.60 4.14 10.28
CA ASN A 205 9.51 5.56 10.53
C ASN A 205 8.31 5.89 11.41
N ILE A 206 8.53 6.60 12.52
CA ILE A 206 7.50 7.03 13.45
C ILE A 206 7.32 8.54 13.36
N TYR A 207 6.09 8.97 13.03
CA TYR A 207 5.76 10.39 12.80
C TYR A 207 5.07 10.97 14.04
N SER A 208 5.76 11.92 14.70
CA SER A 208 5.28 12.57 15.93
C SER A 208 3.90 13.21 15.74
N GLY A 209 2.98 12.94 16.69
CA GLY A 209 1.62 13.51 16.70
C GLY A 209 0.69 13.01 15.59
N ALA A 210 1.17 12.14 14.68
CA ALA A 210 0.35 11.58 13.62
C ALA A 210 -0.57 10.47 14.18
N PRO A 211 -1.91 10.57 14.02
CA PRO A 211 -2.84 9.54 14.43
C PRO A 211 -2.93 8.41 13.41
N HIS A 212 -3.68 7.35 13.73
CA HIS A 212 -4.07 6.33 12.75
C HIS A 212 -4.70 6.94 11.50
N ALA A 213 -4.36 6.42 10.30
CA ALA A 213 -4.82 6.93 9.00
C ALA A 213 -4.41 8.39 8.71
N PHE A 214 -3.22 8.80 9.18
CA PHE A 214 -2.69 10.14 8.99
C PHE A 214 -2.42 10.51 7.50
N THR A 215 -2.43 9.54 6.61
CA THR A 215 -2.21 9.71 5.17
C THR A 215 -3.49 9.97 4.36
N VAL A 216 -4.68 9.76 4.97
CA VAL A 216 -5.97 9.83 4.27
C VAL A 216 -6.36 11.29 4.03
N PHE A 217 -6.29 11.72 2.77
CA PHE A 217 -6.60 13.09 2.35
C PHE A 217 -7.96 13.57 2.82
N ASN A 218 -8.07 14.84 3.15
CA ASN A 218 -9.31 15.53 3.57
C ASN A 218 -9.99 14.94 4.82
N SER A 219 -9.35 13.99 5.51
CA SER A 219 -9.88 13.49 6.78
C SER A 219 -9.42 14.37 7.95
N LYS A 220 -10.19 14.37 9.06
CA LYS A 220 -9.78 15.03 10.32
C LYS A 220 -8.45 14.48 10.87
N ARG A 221 -8.07 13.28 10.45
CA ARG A 221 -6.83 12.60 10.86
C ARG A 221 -5.64 12.90 9.96
N TYR A 222 -5.86 13.51 8.79
CA TYR A 222 -4.79 13.85 7.87
C TYR A 222 -3.72 14.75 8.52
N ARG A 223 -2.48 14.39 8.33
CA ARG A 223 -1.33 15.17 8.80
C ARG A 223 -0.36 15.36 7.65
N LYS A 224 -0.50 16.51 6.94
CA LYS A 224 0.24 16.81 5.71
C LYS A 224 1.74 16.51 5.85
N LYS A 225 2.41 17.07 6.87
CA LYS A 225 3.85 16.89 7.07
C LYS A 225 4.24 15.42 7.27
N ALA A 226 3.45 14.66 8.02
CA ALA A 226 3.70 13.23 8.23
C ALA A 226 3.44 12.41 6.96
N ASP A 227 2.38 12.72 6.22
CA ASP A 227 2.06 12.09 4.95
C ASP A 227 3.18 12.31 3.93
N GLU A 228 3.60 13.56 3.71
CA GLU A 228 4.67 13.90 2.78
C GLU A 228 6.00 13.24 3.13
N LYS A 229 6.39 13.26 4.40
CA LYS A 229 7.62 12.61 4.87
C LYS A 229 7.57 11.09 4.75
N SER A 230 6.43 10.48 5.08
CA SER A 230 6.26 9.03 4.93
C SER A 230 6.28 8.60 3.45
N TRP A 231 5.76 9.44 2.58
CA TRP A 231 5.80 9.23 1.14
C TRP A 231 7.21 9.33 0.57
N GLU A 232 7.97 10.38 0.93
CA GLU A 232 9.37 10.55 0.53
C GLU A 232 10.23 9.35 0.96
N SER A 233 10.15 8.94 2.23
CA SER A 233 10.89 7.78 2.75
C SER A 233 10.51 6.49 2.03
N PHE A 234 9.21 6.27 1.82
CA PHE A 234 8.71 5.11 1.09
C PHE A 234 9.24 5.06 -0.36
N LEU A 235 9.20 6.18 -1.08
CA LEU A 235 9.72 6.23 -2.45
C LEU A 235 11.22 5.91 -2.50
N SER A 236 12.00 6.46 -1.58
CA SER A 236 13.43 6.15 -1.47
C SER A 236 13.66 4.66 -1.19
N PHE A 237 12.82 4.06 -0.33
CA PHE A 237 12.91 2.64 -0.02
C PHE A 237 12.55 1.77 -1.24
N VAL A 238 11.44 2.06 -1.92
CA VAL A 238 11.03 1.33 -3.14
C VAL A 238 12.09 1.41 -4.23
N GLU A 239 12.69 2.58 -4.44
CA GLU A 239 13.70 2.78 -5.49
C GLU A 239 14.97 1.93 -5.27
N LYS A 240 15.32 1.62 -4.02
CA LYS A 240 16.45 0.73 -3.71
C LYS A 240 16.13 -0.75 -4.00
N GLU A 241 14.87 -1.15 -3.88
CA GLU A 241 14.48 -2.56 -3.98
C GLU A 241 14.01 -2.94 -5.39
N MET A 242 13.57 -1.98 -6.19
CA MET A 242 13.06 -2.17 -7.56
C MET A 242 14.14 -2.06 -8.62
#